data_7eba494cd2dee60de8f1119f38eb9385
#
_entry.id   7eba494cd2dee60de8f1119f38eb9385
#
_cell.length_a   1.000
_cell.length_b   1.000
_cell.length_c   1.000
_cell.angle_alpha   90.00
_cell.angle_beta   90.00
_cell.angle_gamma   90.00
#
_symmetry.space_group_name_H-M   'P 1'
#
loop_
_entity.id
_entity.type
_entity.pdbx_description
1 polymer ?
#
loop_
_entity_poly.entity_id
_entity_poly.type
_entity_poly.pdbx_seq_one_letter_code
_entity_poly.pdbx_strand_id
1 'polypeptide(L)'
;MIYADYEYYCGTYMGTVDADSFCRLATRASSFLDYYTQNRVKNFAELDAVKMCCCALVDQYMLIDTAQELARKNVSAGLASDEGELQSETVGGYSRTLRSGGDSSVAALKAASEAKNALASVAREYLAHTGLLYRGRCFSCTPHTL
;
A
#
# COMPACT_ATOMS: atom_id res chain seq x y z
N MET A 1 0.59 -1.43 18.11
CA MET A 1 1.38 -0.20 18.36
C MET A 1 1.50 0.54 17.05
N ILE A 2 1.36 1.87 17.01
CA ILE A 2 1.55 2.69 15.80
C ILE A 2 2.99 3.21 15.83
N TYR A 3 3.74 3.07 14.74
CA TYR A 3 5.17 3.42 14.67
C TYR A 3 5.45 4.86 14.24
N ALA A 4 4.49 5.54 13.58
CA ALA A 4 4.59 6.94 13.23
C ALA A 4 3.30 7.67 13.59
N ASP A 5 3.41 8.86 14.17
CA ASP A 5 2.28 9.73 14.42
C ASP A 5 2.04 10.69 13.24
N TYR A 6 0.90 11.37 13.28
CA TYR A 6 0.51 12.30 12.21
C TYR A 6 1.39 13.55 12.16
N GLU A 7 1.91 14.00 13.31
CA GLU A 7 2.83 15.14 13.38
C GLU A 7 4.14 14.82 12.66
N TYR A 8 4.71 13.63 12.87
CA TYR A 8 5.88 13.16 12.16
C TYR A 8 5.62 13.00 10.65
N TYR A 9 4.45 12.47 10.28
CA TYR A 9 4.04 12.30 8.89
C TYR A 9 3.96 13.62 8.13
N CYS A 10 3.36 14.66 8.73
CA CYS A 10 3.26 15.99 8.12
C CYS A 10 4.56 16.78 8.19
N GLY A 11 5.25 16.76 9.34
CA GLY A 11 6.40 17.62 9.61
C GLY A 11 7.73 17.09 9.05
N THR A 12 7.97 15.78 9.15
CA THR A 12 9.24 15.17 8.77
C THR A 12 9.15 14.44 7.43
N TYR A 13 8.14 13.59 7.27
CA TYR A 13 7.95 12.83 6.01
C TYR A 13 7.31 13.70 4.91
N MET A 14 6.58 14.77 5.26
CA MET A 14 5.86 15.68 4.36
C MET A 14 4.79 14.97 3.51
N GLY A 15 4.05 14.06 4.12
CA GLY A 15 2.97 13.33 3.48
C GLY A 15 1.72 14.19 3.26
N THR A 16 0.82 13.72 2.40
CA THR A 16 -0.36 14.46 1.93
C THR A 16 -1.69 13.84 2.34
N VAL A 17 -1.69 12.72 3.06
CA VAL A 17 -2.90 12.05 3.54
C VAL A 17 -3.50 12.84 4.70
N ASP A 18 -4.84 12.94 4.74
CA ASP A 18 -5.57 13.60 5.83
C ASP A 18 -5.51 12.81 7.15
N ALA A 19 -5.71 13.50 8.27
CA ALA A 19 -5.57 12.94 9.61
C ALA A 19 -6.51 11.74 9.86
N ASP A 20 -7.74 11.80 9.37
CA ASP A 20 -8.74 10.74 9.59
C ASP A 20 -8.35 9.45 8.87
N SER A 21 -7.91 9.56 7.63
CA SER A 21 -7.40 8.42 6.84
C SER A 21 -6.06 7.92 7.38
N PHE A 22 -5.19 8.83 7.82
CA PHE A 22 -3.87 8.48 8.34
C PHE A 22 -3.93 7.49 9.50
N CYS A 23 -4.76 7.72 10.51
CA CYS A 23 -4.85 6.84 11.68
C CYS A 23 -5.16 5.39 11.29
N ARG A 24 -6.10 5.20 10.35
CA ARG A 24 -6.47 3.88 9.83
C ARG A 24 -5.33 3.24 9.05
N LEU A 25 -4.69 4.01 8.16
CA LEU A 25 -3.61 3.53 7.30
C LEU A 25 -2.33 3.26 8.10
N ALA A 26 -2.00 4.09 9.09
CA ALA A 26 -0.85 3.90 9.99
C ALA A 26 -0.99 2.62 10.84
N THR A 27 -2.20 2.29 11.26
CA THR A 27 -2.47 1.01 11.95
C THR A 27 -2.20 -0.18 11.04
N ARG A 28 -2.64 -0.11 9.77
CA ARG A 28 -2.37 -1.17 8.78
C ARG A 28 -0.89 -1.29 8.45
N ALA A 29 -0.22 -0.14 8.24
CA ALA A 29 1.22 -0.07 7.99
C ALA A 29 2.04 -0.67 9.13
N SER A 30 1.68 -0.35 10.37
CA SER A 30 2.33 -0.89 11.56
C SER A 30 2.14 -2.40 11.70
N SER A 31 0.93 -2.90 11.43
CA SER A 31 0.65 -4.34 11.41
C SER A 31 1.44 -5.07 10.32
N PHE A 32 1.60 -4.44 9.15
CA PHE A 32 2.44 -5.00 8.09
C PHE A 32 3.91 -5.05 8.51
N LEU A 33 4.43 -4.01 9.16
CA LEU A 33 5.80 -3.99 9.67
C LEU A 33 6.04 -5.08 10.72
N ASP A 34 5.10 -5.26 11.66
CA ASP A 34 5.17 -6.35 12.64
C ASP A 34 5.26 -7.72 11.96
N TYR A 35 4.39 -7.98 11.00
CA TYR A 35 4.40 -9.22 10.23
C TYR A 35 5.69 -9.38 9.42
N TYR A 36 6.08 -8.36 8.66
CA TYR A 36 7.20 -8.44 7.73
C TYR A 36 8.55 -8.62 8.43
N THR A 37 8.73 -7.98 9.59
CA THR A 37 9.94 -8.09 10.43
C THR A 37 9.86 -9.21 11.48
N GLN A 38 8.78 -9.99 11.52
CA GLN A 38 8.55 -11.00 12.55
C GLN A 38 8.59 -10.42 13.97
N ASN A 39 7.93 -9.29 14.17
CA ASN A 39 7.85 -8.52 15.42
C ASN A 39 9.19 -7.92 15.93
N ARG A 40 10.28 -8.01 15.17
CA ARG A 40 11.57 -7.42 15.60
C ARG A 40 11.51 -5.90 15.68
N VAL A 41 10.71 -5.28 14.82
CA VAL A 41 10.52 -3.82 14.78
C VAL A 41 10.03 -3.25 16.13
N LYS A 42 9.33 -4.04 16.95
CA LYS A 42 8.80 -3.60 18.25
C LYS A 42 9.88 -3.09 19.21
N ASN A 43 11.07 -3.67 19.14
CA ASN A 43 12.22 -3.26 19.96
C ASN A 43 12.94 -2.01 19.41
N PHE A 44 12.56 -1.56 18.22
CA PHE A 44 13.21 -0.47 17.50
C PHE A 44 12.19 0.57 17.00
N ALA A 45 11.07 0.72 17.72
CA ALA A 45 9.98 1.60 17.34
C ALA A 45 10.40 3.06 17.17
N GLU A 46 11.40 3.51 17.92
CA GLU A 46 11.93 4.88 17.87
C GLU A 46 12.92 5.13 16.74
N LEU A 47 13.33 4.07 16.02
CA LEU A 47 14.26 4.22 14.91
C LEU A 47 13.63 5.02 13.77
N ASP A 48 14.30 6.08 13.33
CA ASP A 48 13.82 6.96 12.27
C ASP A 48 13.48 6.20 10.98
N ALA A 49 14.29 5.22 10.60
CA ALA A 49 14.02 4.34 9.46
C ALA A 49 12.68 3.57 9.59
N VAL A 50 12.28 3.21 10.81
CA VAL A 50 10.99 2.54 11.06
C VAL A 50 9.83 3.53 10.90
N LYS A 51 9.98 4.74 11.44
CA LYS A 51 8.96 5.80 11.31
C LYS A 51 8.79 6.21 9.85
N MET A 52 9.87 6.45 9.13
CA MET A 52 9.86 6.77 7.69
C MET A 52 9.24 5.64 6.86
N CYS A 53 9.59 4.40 7.15
CA CYS A 53 9.01 3.23 6.50
C CYS A 53 7.50 3.14 6.75
N CYS A 54 7.05 3.39 7.97
CA CYS A 54 5.63 3.40 8.31
C CYS A 54 4.88 4.47 7.49
N CYS A 55 5.43 5.67 7.37
CA CYS A 55 4.86 6.76 6.56
C CYS A 55 4.77 6.37 5.07
N ALA A 56 5.83 5.81 4.50
CA ALA A 56 5.84 5.36 3.11
C ALA A 56 4.82 4.23 2.86
N LEU A 57 4.62 3.34 3.82
CA LEU A 57 3.60 2.31 3.75
C LEU A 57 2.17 2.89 3.85
N VAL A 58 1.97 3.97 4.60
CA VAL A 58 0.69 4.71 4.63
C VAL A 58 0.32 5.18 3.22
N ASP A 59 1.26 5.79 2.50
CA ASP A 59 1.04 6.24 1.12
C ASP A 59 0.72 5.07 0.18
N GLN A 60 1.42 3.94 0.32
CA GLN A 60 1.13 2.74 -0.47
C GLN A 60 -0.26 2.17 -0.17
N TYR A 61 -0.70 2.15 1.08
CA TYR A 61 -2.04 1.72 1.43
C TYR A 61 -3.12 2.68 0.92
N MET A 62 -2.84 3.98 0.87
CA MET A 62 -3.74 4.96 0.24
C MET A 62 -3.92 4.67 -1.25
N LEU A 63 -2.85 4.37 -1.98
CA LEU A 63 -2.90 3.96 -3.38
C LEU A 63 -3.71 2.67 -3.58
N ILE A 64 -3.51 1.67 -2.72
CA ILE A 64 -4.25 0.40 -2.76
C ILE A 64 -5.76 0.67 -2.57
N ASP A 65 -6.12 1.45 -1.56
CA ASP A 65 -7.51 1.76 -1.25
C ASP A 65 -8.17 2.53 -2.40
N THR A 66 -7.49 3.52 -2.97
CA THR A 66 -7.97 4.30 -4.13
C THR A 66 -8.16 3.41 -5.36
N ALA A 67 -7.21 2.53 -5.67
CA ALA A 67 -7.31 1.60 -6.79
C ALA A 67 -8.48 0.61 -6.61
N GLN A 68 -8.68 0.10 -5.40
CA GLN A 68 -9.79 -0.80 -5.09
C GLN A 68 -11.14 -0.09 -5.18
N GLU A 69 -11.23 1.15 -4.72
CA GLU A 69 -12.46 1.94 -4.83
C GLU A 69 -12.81 2.22 -6.28
N LEU A 70 -11.82 2.58 -7.11
CA LEU A 70 -12.02 2.78 -8.55
C LEU A 70 -12.52 1.49 -9.22
N ALA A 71 -11.90 0.34 -8.89
CA ALA A 71 -12.35 -0.95 -9.41
C ALA A 71 -13.80 -1.26 -9.03
N ARG A 72 -14.22 -1.00 -7.77
CA ARG A 72 -15.61 -1.19 -7.32
C ARG A 72 -16.59 -0.28 -8.05
N LYS A 73 -16.24 0.99 -8.25
CA LYS A 73 -17.07 1.94 -9.00
C LYS A 73 -17.25 1.49 -10.45
N ASN A 74 -16.20 1.00 -11.10
CA ASN A 74 -16.27 0.51 -12.47
C ASN A 74 -17.16 -0.75 -12.58
N VAL A 75 -17.05 -1.67 -11.63
CA VAL A 75 -17.93 -2.87 -11.59
C VAL A 75 -19.38 -2.48 -11.36
N SER A 76 -19.68 -1.56 -10.42
CA SER A 76 -21.05 -1.15 -10.15
C SER A 76 -21.67 -0.37 -11.32
N ALA A 77 -20.89 0.43 -12.03
CA ALA A 77 -21.34 1.12 -13.25
C ALA A 77 -21.65 0.12 -14.38
N GLY A 78 -20.83 -0.92 -14.55
CA GLY A 78 -21.09 -1.99 -15.52
C GLY A 78 -22.32 -2.83 -15.22
N LEU A 79 -22.66 -3.04 -13.93
CA LEU A 79 -23.86 -3.75 -13.52
C LEU A 79 -25.15 -2.91 -13.62
N ALA A 80 -25.03 -1.57 -13.56
CA ALA A 80 -26.15 -0.64 -13.67
C ALA A 80 -26.58 -0.39 -15.14
N SER A 81 -25.72 -0.65 -16.11
CA SER A 81 -26.02 -0.61 -17.54
C SER A 81 -26.51 -1.98 -17.99
N ASP A 82 -27.84 -2.18 -17.98
CA ASP A 82 -28.51 -3.40 -18.49
C ASP A 82 -28.44 -3.52 -20.03
N GLU A 83 -27.84 -2.54 -20.69
CA GLU A 83 -27.49 -2.58 -22.12
C GLU A 83 -26.02 -2.85 -22.27
N GLY A 84 -25.69 -3.98 -22.90
CA GLY A 84 -24.33 -4.43 -23.17
C GLY A 84 -23.44 -3.29 -23.68
N GLU A 85 -22.25 -3.19 -23.09
CA GLU A 85 -21.26 -2.17 -23.43
C GLU A 85 -21.05 -2.10 -24.95
N LEU A 86 -21.53 -1.02 -25.56
CA LEU A 86 -21.25 -0.70 -26.95
C LEU A 86 -19.73 -0.42 -27.09
N GLN A 87 -19.01 -1.40 -27.65
CA GLN A 87 -17.57 -1.25 -27.93
C GLN A 87 -17.29 -0.15 -28.99
N SER A 88 -18.22 0.08 -29.88
CA SER A 88 -18.17 1.21 -30.80
C SER A 88 -19.53 1.47 -31.42
N GLU A 89 -19.93 2.74 -31.48
CA GLU A 89 -21.09 3.21 -32.21
C GLU A 89 -20.64 4.20 -33.28
N THR A 90 -21.01 3.96 -34.54
CA THR A 90 -20.74 4.87 -35.64
C THR A 90 -22.06 5.33 -36.22
N VAL A 91 -22.41 6.58 -35.98
CA VAL A 91 -23.61 7.21 -36.53
C VAL A 91 -23.20 8.49 -37.24
N GLY A 92 -23.49 8.56 -38.55
CA GLY A 92 -23.39 9.81 -39.30
C GLY A 92 -22.03 10.50 -39.29
N GLY A 93 -20.89 9.78 -39.31
CA GLY A 93 -19.56 10.34 -39.30
C GLY A 93 -18.99 10.70 -37.93
N TYR A 94 -19.74 10.45 -36.85
CA TYR A 94 -19.27 10.54 -35.48
C TYR A 94 -18.96 9.14 -34.93
N SER A 95 -17.69 8.93 -34.56
CA SER A 95 -17.24 7.68 -33.95
C SER A 95 -17.02 7.89 -32.46
N ARG A 96 -17.76 7.18 -31.62
CA ARG A 96 -17.57 7.14 -30.17
C ARG A 96 -17.11 5.74 -29.78
N THR A 97 -15.86 5.63 -29.35
CA THR A 97 -15.30 4.39 -28.80
C THR A 97 -15.46 4.43 -27.29
N LEU A 98 -16.33 3.58 -26.76
CA LEU A 98 -16.43 3.32 -25.33
C LEU A 98 -15.49 2.17 -24.99
N ARG A 99 -14.55 2.40 -24.06
CA ARG A 99 -13.74 1.32 -23.52
C ARG A 99 -14.65 0.35 -22.76
N SER A 100 -14.49 -0.93 -23.02
CA SER A 100 -15.14 -1.98 -22.26
C SER A 100 -14.84 -1.81 -20.77
N GLY A 101 -15.85 -1.68 -19.92
CA GLY A 101 -15.70 -1.54 -18.47
C GLY A 101 -14.98 -2.74 -17.84
N GLY A 102 -15.02 -3.91 -18.50
CA GLY A 102 -14.27 -5.09 -18.12
C GLY A 102 -12.77 -4.85 -18.13
N ASP A 103 -12.23 -4.23 -19.17
CA ASP A 103 -10.80 -3.95 -19.28
C ASP A 103 -10.32 -2.94 -18.23
N SER A 104 -11.12 -1.92 -17.91
CA SER A 104 -10.75 -0.93 -16.89
C SER A 104 -10.81 -1.51 -15.47
N SER A 105 -11.75 -2.40 -15.17
CA SER A 105 -11.84 -3.06 -13.87
C SER A 105 -10.70 -4.07 -13.67
N VAL A 106 -10.33 -4.82 -14.71
CA VAL A 106 -9.18 -5.73 -14.68
C VAL A 106 -7.87 -4.95 -14.50
N ALA A 107 -7.70 -3.83 -15.20
CA ALA A 107 -6.54 -2.96 -15.04
C ALA A 107 -6.45 -2.38 -13.62
N ALA A 108 -7.56 -1.94 -13.02
CA ALA A 108 -7.59 -1.43 -11.66
C ALA A 108 -7.28 -2.50 -10.62
N LEU A 109 -7.78 -3.73 -10.79
CA LEU A 109 -7.46 -4.87 -9.92
C LEU A 109 -5.98 -5.27 -10.03
N LYS A 110 -5.42 -5.25 -11.24
CA LYS A 110 -4.00 -5.49 -11.47
C LYS A 110 -3.15 -4.42 -10.79
N ALA A 111 -3.48 -3.15 -10.94
CA ALA A 111 -2.81 -2.05 -10.26
C ALA A 111 -2.86 -2.20 -8.73
N ALA A 112 -3.99 -2.61 -8.16
CA ALA A 112 -4.11 -2.88 -6.74
C ALA A 112 -3.25 -4.06 -6.27
N SER A 113 -3.12 -5.12 -7.07
CA SER A 113 -2.25 -6.26 -6.76
C SER A 113 -0.76 -5.89 -6.85
N GLU A 114 -0.38 -5.11 -7.85
CA GLU A 114 0.99 -4.58 -7.98
C GLU A 114 1.35 -3.65 -6.82
N ALA A 115 0.44 -2.78 -6.40
CA ALA A 115 0.62 -1.91 -5.24
C ALA A 115 0.78 -2.69 -3.93
N LYS A 116 0.08 -3.82 -3.76
CA LYS A 116 0.31 -4.74 -2.61
C LYS A 116 1.69 -5.38 -2.65
N ASN A 117 2.16 -5.79 -3.82
CA ASN A 117 3.51 -6.34 -3.98
C ASN A 117 4.60 -5.28 -3.70
N ALA A 118 4.30 -4.01 -3.96
CA ALA A 118 5.19 -2.90 -3.67
C ALA A 118 5.43 -2.69 -2.16
N LEU A 119 4.51 -3.09 -1.27
CA LEU A 119 4.69 -2.96 0.20
C LEU A 119 5.99 -3.60 0.70
N ALA A 120 6.30 -4.81 0.23
CA ALA A 120 7.53 -5.50 0.60
C ALA A 120 8.78 -4.79 0.04
N SER A 121 8.68 -4.19 -1.14
CA SER A 121 9.75 -3.40 -1.75
C SER A 121 10.04 -2.14 -0.95
N VAL A 122 8.98 -1.39 -0.59
CA VAL A 122 9.10 -0.20 0.27
C VAL A 122 9.72 -0.55 1.62
N ALA A 123 9.23 -1.59 2.30
CA ALA A 123 9.81 -2.00 3.57
C ALA A 123 11.28 -2.39 3.44
N ARG A 124 11.67 -3.02 2.35
CA ARG A 124 13.06 -3.39 2.09
C ARG A 124 13.95 -2.18 1.86
N GLU A 125 13.46 -1.18 1.13
CA GLU A 125 14.21 0.06 0.85
C GLU A 125 14.61 0.78 2.14
N TYR A 126 13.66 0.96 3.07
CA TYR A 126 13.92 1.67 4.32
C TYR A 126 14.63 0.84 5.38
N LEU A 127 14.41 -0.48 5.42
CA LEU A 127 14.88 -1.33 6.52
C LEU A 127 16.10 -2.19 6.18
N ALA A 128 16.57 -2.21 4.93
CA ALA A 128 17.66 -3.09 4.49
C ALA A 128 18.95 -2.91 5.33
N HIS A 129 19.26 -1.67 5.68
CA HIS A 129 20.46 -1.32 6.43
C HIS A 129 20.34 -1.46 7.95
N THR A 130 19.12 -1.70 8.47
CA THR A 130 18.85 -1.77 9.92
C THR A 130 19.08 -3.15 10.52
N GLY A 131 19.25 -4.19 9.70
CA GLY A 131 19.30 -5.59 10.14
C GLY A 131 17.95 -6.19 10.54
N LEU A 132 16.86 -5.41 10.58
CA LEU A 132 15.52 -5.88 10.98
C LEU A 132 14.96 -6.94 10.02
N LEU A 133 15.41 -6.97 8.78
CA LEU A 133 14.97 -7.93 7.76
C LEU A 133 15.79 -9.22 7.78
N TYR A 134 16.86 -9.29 8.57
CA TYR A 134 17.70 -10.47 8.63
C TYR A 134 16.94 -11.65 9.27
N ARG A 135 16.84 -12.75 8.55
CA ARG A 135 16.13 -13.97 8.99
C ARG A 135 17.07 -15.11 9.39
N GLY A 136 18.38 -14.86 9.42
CA GLY A 136 19.37 -15.83 9.80
C GLY A 136 19.57 -15.96 11.33
N ARG A 137 20.38 -16.95 11.75
CA ARG A 137 20.81 -17.08 13.15
C ARG A 137 21.72 -15.91 13.52
N CYS A 138 21.46 -15.29 14.66
CA CYS A 138 22.39 -14.36 15.28
C CYS A 138 23.55 -15.18 15.89
N PHE A 139 24.73 -15.06 15.33
CA PHE A 139 25.93 -15.72 15.89
C PHE A 139 26.39 -15.09 17.21
N SER A 140 25.87 -13.93 17.59
CA SER A 140 26.22 -13.23 18.83
C SER A 140 25.43 -13.68 20.06
N CYS A 141 24.48 -14.61 19.91
CA CYS A 141 23.67 -15.14 21.02
C CYS A 141 24.14 -16.51 21.51
N THR A 142 25.37 -16.89 21.29
CA THR A 142 25.96 -18.00 22.07
C THR A 142 26.36 -17.46 23.43
N PRO A 143 25.73 -17.88 24.54
CA PRO A 143 26.27 -17.60 25.85
C PRO A 143 27.63 -18.30 25.92
N HIS A 144 28.72 -17.53 26.03
CA HIS A 144 29.96 -18.07 26.49
C HIS A 144 29.77 -18.51 27.93
N THR A 145 29.37 -19.77 28.12
CA THR A 145 29.59 -20.46 29.40
C THR A 145 31.06 -20.78 29.48
N LEU A 146 31.74 -20.02 30.27
CA LEU A 146 33.01 -20.41 30.87
C LEU A 146 32.73 -21.43 31.97
#